data_677c8adc59466de3c151c539451da8ed
#
_entry.id   677c8adc59466de3c151c539451da8ed
#
_cell.length_a   1.000
_cell.length_b   1.000
_cell.length_c   1.000
_cell.angle_alpha   90.00
_cell.angle_beta   90.00
_cell.angle_gamma   90.00
#
_symmetry.space_group_name_H-M   'P 1'
#
loop_
_entity.id
_entity.type
_entity.pdbx_description
1 polymer ?
#
loop_
_entity_poly.entity_id
_entity_poly.type
_entity_poly.pdbx_seq_one_letter_code
_entity_poly.pdbx_strand_id
1 'polypeptide(L)'
;MSIIYNILDVKKPLPIYQPANVNAELVDSTIQHQKKYHHIADFSLTNQNGEIITQDNYKNKIYVADFFFTTCQTICPIMTKNMHEIQKEFIADNEVMMLSHSVTPDIDTVAQLKRYAKEKGVDSRKWNLVTGDKKEIYELARKSYMAVKDNGDGGPFDMIHTENFMLIDKKRQIRGYYDGTNREDIDRLIADIKSLKASYNN
;
A
#
# COMPACT_ATOMS: atom_id res chain seq x y z
N MET A 1 -30.77 2.92 40.66
CA MET A 1 -29.32 2.68 40.51
C MET A 1 -29.11 1.92 39.20
N SER A 2 -28.92 2.69 38.11
CA SER A 2 -28.77 2.12 36.76
C SER A 2 -27.30 1.81 36.52
N ILE A 3 -26.97 0.55 36.39
CA ILE A 3 -25.63 0.10 35.99
C ILE A 3 -25.57 0.27 34.45
N ILE A 4 -24.83 1.32 34.01
CA ILE A 4 -24.49 1.48 32.60
C ILE A 4 -23.40 0.44 32.31
N TYR A 5 -23.78 -0.65 31.63
CA TYR A 5 -22.81 -1.53 30.96
C TYR A 5 -22.19 -0.76 29.82
N ASN A 6 -21.01 -0.20 30.04
CA ASN A 6 -20.11 0.14 28.93
C ASN A 6 -19.70 -1.18 28.26
N ILE A 7 -20.38 -1.52 27.19
CA ILE A 7 -19.92 -2.55 26.28
C ILE A 7 -18.67 -1.95 25.62
N LEU A 8 -17.51 -2.29 26.18
CA LEU A 8 -16.23 -2.12 25.50
C LEU A 8 -16.32 -2.96 24.23
N ASP A 9 -16.55 -2.28 23.12
CA ASP A 9 -16.49 -2.88 21.78
C ASP A 9 -15.01 -3.24 21.55
N VAL A 10 -14.61 -4.42 22.02
CA VAL A 10 -13.26 -4.96 21.83
C VAL A 10 -13.15 -5.29 20.36
N LYS A 11 -12.76 -4.28 19.57
CA LYS A 11 -12.46 -4.49 18.15
C LYS A 11 -11.45 -5.64 18.06
N LYS A 12 -11.84 -6.70 17.37
CA LYS A 12 -10.94 -7.82 17.09
C LYS A 12 -9.66 -7.27 16.43
N PRO A 13 -8.48 -7.75 16.83
CA PRO A 13 -7.24 -7.32 16.20
C PRO A 13 -7.31 -7.60 14.69
N LEU A 14 -6.80 -6.68 13.89
CA LEU A 14 -6.74 -6.86 12.45
C LEU A 14 -5.98 -8.14 12.10
N PRO A 15 -6.42 -8.89 11.09
CA PRO A 15 -5.73 -10.10 10.65
C PRO A 15 -4.31 -9.79 10.19
N ILE A 16 -3.46 -10.81 10.19
CA ILE A 16 -2.16 -10.81 9.51
C ILE A 16 -2.31 -11.73 8.31
N TYR A 17 -2.23 -11.16 7.13
CA TYR A 17 -2.33 -11.94 5.89
C TYR A 17 -1.02 -12.67 5.61
N GLN A 18 -1.14 -13.95 5.32
CA GLN A 18 -0.03 -14.81 4.90
C GLN A 18 -0.36 -15.40 3.53
N PRO A 19 0.62 -15.81 2.71
CA PRO A 19 0.37 -16.39 1.39
C PRO A 19 -0.72 -17.46 1.38
N ALA A 20 -0.72 -18.36 2.35
CA ALA A 20 -1.74 -19.42 2.46
C ALA A 20 -3.17 -18.93 2.82
N ASN A 21 -3.33 -17.65 3.19
CA ASN A 21 -4.63 -17.07 3.57
C ASN A 21 -5.15 -16.05 2.55
N VAL A 22 -4.38 -15.77 1.51
CA VAL A 22 -4.78 -14.89 0.40
C VAL A 22 -5.32 -15.73 -0.74
N ASN A 23 -6.13 -15.13 -1.62
CA ASN A 23 -6.58 -15.82 -2.83
C ASN A 23 -5.37 -16.37 -3.60
N ALA A 24 -5.36 -17.67 -3.87
CA ALA A 24 -4.25 -18.38 -4.53
C ALA A 24 -3.88 -17.78 -5.90
N GLU A 25 -4.82 -17.12 -6.59
CA GLU A 25 -4.54 -16.44 -7.86
C GLU A 25 -3.65 -15.19 -7.70
N LEU A 26 -3.58 -14.62 -6.50
CA LEU A 26 -2.77 -13.45 -6.18
C LEU A 26 -1.41 -13.82 -5.54
N VAL A 27 -1.13 -15.09 -5.38
CA VAL A 27 0.06 -15.56 -4.66
C VAL A 27 0.90 -16.42 -5.58
N ASP A 28 2.19 -16.10 -5.69
CA ASP A 28 3.18 -16.92 -6.38
C ASP A 28 3.11 -18.39 -5.88
N SER A 29 3.02 -19.33 -6.80
CA SER A 29 2.85 -20.75 -6.50
C SER A 29 3.93 -21.32 -5.58
N THR A 30 5.13 -20.73 -5.60
CA THR A 30 6.27 -21.16 -4.78
C THR A 30 6.11 -20.82 -3.30
N ILE A 31 5.26 -19.82 -2.95
CA ILE A 31 5.05 -19.34 -1.58
C ILE A 31 3.64 -19.58 -1.05
N GLN A 32 2.70 -20.08 -1.86
CA GLN A 32 1.30 -20.32 -1.45
C GLN A 32 1.15 -21.17 -0.18
N HIS A 33 2.11 -22.03 0.10
CA HIS A 33 2.10 -22.88 1.29
C HIS A 33 2.53 -22.16 2.57
N GLN A 34 3.08 -20.94 2.49
CA GLN A 34 3.57 -20.21 3.67
C GLN A 34 2.41 -19.74 4.54
N LYS A 35 2.39 -20.19 5.80
CA LYS A 35 1.38 -19.87 6.80
C LYS A 35 1.82 -18.85 7.84
N LYS A 36 3.10 -18.49 7.85
CA LYS A 36 3.70 -17.58 8.85
C LYS A 36 4.92 -16.86 8.27
N TYR A 37 5.30 -15.76 8.94
CA TYR A 37 6.54 -15.01 8.70
C TYR A 37 6.61 -14.25 7.37
N HIS A 38 5.51 -14.16 6.62
CA HIS A 38 5.49 -13.30 5.45
C HIS A 38 5.52 -11.83 5.86
N HIS A 39 6.39 -11.07 5.23
CA HIS A 39 6.50 -9.61 5.38
C HIS A 39 6.97 -9.00 4.07
N ILE A 40 6.71 -7.70 3.90
CA ILE A 40 7.14 -6.98 2.70
C ILE A 40 8.65 -7.05 2.58
N ALA A 41 9.13 -7.46 1.40
CA ALA A 41 10.56 -7.59 1.09
C ALA A 41 11.27 -6.23 1.13
N ASP A 42 12.59 -6.27 1.20
CA ASP A 42 13.42 -5.09 1.05
C ASP A 42 13.35 -4.57 -0.39
N PHE A 43 13.41 -3.26 -0.55
CA PHE A 43 13.36 -2.60 -1.85
C PHE A 43 14.26 -1.36 -1.88
N SER A 44 14.63 -0.91 -3.08
CA SER A 44 15.40 0.31 -3.28
C SER A 44 14.92 1.02 -4.54
N LEU A 45 14.00 1.96 -4.38
CA LEU A 45 13.33 2.68 -5.46
C LEU A 45 13.57 4.19 -5.36
N THR A 46 13.31 4.93 -6.42
CA THR A 46 13.52 6.39 -6.46
C THR A 46 12.17 7.11 -6.40
N ASN A 47 12.04 8.10 -5.52
CA ASN A 47 10.79 8.86 -5.40
C ASN A 47 10.70 10.04 -6.37
N GLN A 48 9.58 10.76 -6.33
CA GLN A 48 9.28 11.95 -7.13
C GLN A 48 10.26 13.12 -6.93
N ASN A 49 11.10 13.09 -5.90
CA ASN A 49 12.14 14.11 -5.64
C ASN A 49 13.54 13.64 -6.07
N GLY A 50 13.67 12.41 -6.60
CA GLY A 50 14.96 11.82 -6.95
C GLY A 50 15.71 11.23 -5.76
N GLU A 51 15.04 11.01 -4.62
CA GLU A 51 15.61 10.42 -3.42
C GLU A 51 15.43 8.90 -3.45
N ILE A 52 16.43 8.17 -2.98
CA ILE A 52 16.33 6.72 -2.81
C ILE A 52 15.46 6.41 -1.58
N ILE A 53 14.42 5.64 -1.81
CA ILE A 53 13.47 5.18 -0.81
C ILE A 53 13.62 3.67 -0.63
N THR A 54 13.81 3.26 0.61
CA THR A 54 13.94 1.86 1.00
C THR A 54 12.92 1.52 2.10
N GLN A 55 12.82 0.26 2.48
CA GLN A 55 12.02 -0.17 3.63
C GLN A 55 12.39 0.57 4.93
N ASP A 56 13.61 1.08 5.07
CA ASP A 56 14.06 1.81 6.26
C ASP A 56 13.35 3.15 6.44
N ASN A 57 12.90 3.78 5.35
CA ASN A 57 12.07 4.99 5.39
C ASN A 57 10.71 4.72 6.04
N TYR A 58 10.26 3.46 6.06
CA TYR A 58 9.01 2.98 6.64
C TYR A 58 9.19 2.23 7.96
N LYS A 59 10.40 2.22 8.52
CA LYS A 59 10.68 1.58 9.82
C LYS A 59 9.83 2.21 10.91
N ASN A 60 9.13 1.37 11.69
CA ASN A 60 8.19 1.79 12.72
C ASN A 60 7.01 2.67 12.20
N LYS A 61 6.69 2.59 10.93
CA LYS A 61 5.54 3.25 10.32
C LYS A 61 4.44 2.23 10.00
N ILE A 62 3.21 2.70 10.01
CA ILE A 62 2.09 2.09 9.32
C ILE A 62 2.02 2.76 7.96
N TYR A 63 1.82 2.01 6.88
CA TYR A 63 1.69 2.65 5.59
C TYR A 63 0.65 1.96 4.69
N VAL A 64 0.09 2.75 3.80
CA VAL A 64 -0.77 2.27 2.72
C VAL A 64 0.03 2.21 1.45
N ALA A 65 0.05 1.05 0.80
CA ALA A 65 0.72 0.84 -0.48
C ALA A 65 -0.28 0.62 -1.61
N ASP A 66 0.05 1.07 -2.82
CA ASP A 66 -0.66 0.77 -4.05
C ASP A 66 0.26 0.71 -5.26
N PHE A 67 -0.31 0.31 -6.40
CA PHE A 67 0.35 0.26 -7.70
C PHE A 67 -0.44 1.09 -8.70
N PHE A 68 0.23 2.00 -9.41
CA PHE A 68 -0.41 2.97 -10.30
C PHE A 68 0.45 3.29 -11.51
N PHE A 69 -0.05 4.08 -12.43
CA PHE A 69 0.73 4.74 -13.48
C PHE A 69 0.12 6.09 -13.87
N THR A 70 0.96 7.06 -14.19
CA THR A 70 0.53 8.47 -14.36
C THR A 70 -0.35 8.71 -15.58
N THR A 71 -0.28 7.84 -16.59
CA THR A 71 -1.04 7.96 -17.85
C THR A 71 -2.38 7.23 -17.83
N CYS A 72 -2.73 6.55 -16.72
CA CYS A 72 -4.02 5.90 -16.54
C CYS A 72 -5.16 6.94 -16.52
N GLN A 73 -6.19 6.71 -17.33
CA GLN A 73 -7.35 7.62 -17.43
C GLN A 73 -8.62 7.04 -16.78
N THR A 74 -8.55 5.84 -16.20
CA THR A 74 -9.70 5.11 -15.68
C THR A 74 -9.70 5.07 -14.14
N ILE A 75 -9.08 4.08 -13.54
CA ILE A 75 -9.14 3.85 -12.09
C ILE A 75 -8.12 4.68 -11.29
N CYS A 76 -6.90 4.91 -11.83
CA CYS A 76 -5.85 5.62 -11.08
C CYS A 76 -6.24 7.03 -10.63
N PRO A 77 -6.99 7.85 -11.41
CA PRO A 77 -7.45 9.14 -10.92
C PRO A 77 -8.35 9.03 -9.69
N ILE A 78 -9.19 7.99 -9.61
CA ILE A 78 -10.07 7.72 -8.46
C ILE A 78 -9.21 7.28 -7.26
N MET A 79 -8.32 6.31 -7.47
CA MET A 79 -7.40 5.81 -6.45
C MET A 79 -6.53 6.93 -5.88
N THR A 80 -5.93 7.75 -6.75
CA THR A 80 -5.09 8.89 -6.32
C THR A 80 -5.88 9.90 -5.50
N LYS A 81 -7.12 10.21 -5.89
CA LYS A 81 -8.01 11.07 -5.10
C LYS A 81 -8.28 10.46 -3.73
N ASN A 82 -8.56 9.18 -3.66
CA ASN A 82 -8.84 8.47 -2.42
C ASN A 82 -7.57 8.37 -1.53
N MET A 83 -6.40 8.13 -2.11
CA MET A 83 -5.13 8.18 -1.37
C MET A 83 -4.86 9.59 -0.81
N HIS A 84 -5.22 10.63 -1.56
CA HIS A 84 -5.12 12.02 -1.09
C HIS A 84 -6.06 12.30 0.11
N GLU A 85 -7.25 11.71 0.17
CA GLU A 85 -8.11 11.80 1.36
C GLU A 85 -7.46 11.12 2.58
N ILE A 86 -6.82 9.96 2.39
CA ILE A 86 -6.03 9.30 3.45
C ILE A 86 -4.87 10.20 3.89
N GLN A 87 -4.15 10.81 2.93
CA GLN A 87 -3.08 11.76 3.24
C GLN A 87 -3.59 12.91 4.13
N LYS A 88 -4.74 13.50 3.78
CA LYS A 88 -5.34 14.60 4.57
C LYS A 88 -5.68 14.18 5.99
N GLU A 89 -6.31 13.02 6.15
CA GLU A 89 -6.71 12.49 7.44
C GLU A 89 -5.51 12.30 8.39
N PHE A 90 -4.37 11.86 7.82
CA PHE A 90 -3.16 11.57 8.62
C PHE A 90 -2.02 12.57 8.40
N ILE A 91 -2.29 13.78 7.90
CA ILE A 91 -1.24 14.75 7.54
C ILE A 91 -0.35 15.12 8.73
N ALA A 92 -0.92 15.23 9.93
CA ALA A 92 -0.20 15.55 11.16
C ALA A 92 0.36 14.32 11.88
N ASP A 93 0.08 13.12 11.40
CA ASP A 93 0.44 11.88 12.06
C ASP A 93 1.75 11.31 11.50
N ASN A 94 2.84 11.45 12.23
CA ASN A 94 4.16 11.02 11.80
C ASN A 94 4.36 9.50 11.74
N GLU A 95 3.41 8.70 12.18
CA GLU A 95 3.49 7.23 12.14
C GLU A 95 2.81 6.63 10.91
N VAL A 96 2.00 7.41 10.19
CA VAL A 96 1.25 6.94 9.00
C VAL A 96 1.84 7.55 7.74
N MET A 97 2.14 6.72 6.76
CA MET A 97 2.76 7.06 5.47
C MET A 97 1.98 6.43 4.31
N MET A 98 2.27 6.86 3.08
CA MET A 98 1.78 6.26 1.84
C MET A 98 2.93 5.97 0.89
N LEU A 99 2.78 4.92 0.07
CA LEU A 99 3.79 4.46 -0.88
C LEU A 99 3.12 3.94 -2.16
N SER A 100 3.22 4.70 -3.24
CA SER A 100 2.65 4.32 -4.54
C SER A 100 3.76 3.92 -5.51
N HIS A 101 3.68 2.71 -6.04
CA HIS A 101 4.67 2.14 -6.95
C HIS A 101 4.20 2.33 -8.40
N SER A 102 5.01 2.98 -9.24
CA SER A 102 4.69 3.06 -10.66
C SER A 102 4.94 1.71 -11.34
N VAL A 103 3.95 1.23 -12.09
CA VAL A 103 4.07 0.00 -12.89
C VAL A 103 4.56 0.25 -14.32
N THR A 104 4.79 1.52 -14.68
CA THR A 104 5.36 1.93 -15.97
C THR A 104 6.60 2.80 -15.79
N PRO A 105 7.67 2.30 -15.15
CA PRO A 105 8.83 3.12 -14.78
C PRO A 105 9.54 3.74 -15.98
N ASP A 106 9.44 3.15 -17.16
CA ASP A 106 10.00 3.72 -18.40
C ASP A 106 9.31 5.03 -18.80
N ILE A 107 8.03 5.20 -18.46
CA ILE A 107 7.22 6.40 -18.71
C ILE A 107 7.25 7.31 -17.49
N ASP A 108 7.06 6.74 -16.32
CA ASP A 108 6.96 7.45 -15.05
C ASP A 108 8.35 7.73 -14.46
N THR A 109 9.11 8.53 -15.19
CA THR A 109 10.40 9.05 -14.72
C THR A 109 10.23 9.92 -13.46
N VAL A 110 11.31 10.20 -12.76
CA VAL A 110 11.31 11.13 -11.59
C VAL A 110 10.66 12.47 -11.96
N ALA A 111 10.98 13.02 -13.15
CA ALA A 111 10.40 14.27 -13.60
C ALA A 111 8.88 14.17 -13.87
N GLN A 112 8.41 13.03 -14.39
CA GLN A 112 6.99 12.76 -14.58
C GLN A 112 6.27 12.62 -13.25
N LEU A 113 6.82 11.83 -12.34
CA LEU A 113 6.27 11.66 -10.98
C LEU A 113 6.21 12.98 -10.22
N LYS A 114 7.21 13.85 -10.38
CA LYS A 114 7.23 15.18 -9.75
C LYS A 114 6.10 16.08 -10.27
N ARG A 115 5.84 16.06 -11.58
CA ARG A 115 4.70 16.80 -12.19
C ARG A 115 3.38 16.26 -11.65
N TYR A 116 3.22 14.95 -11.68
CA TYR A 116 2.02 14.28 -11.19
C TYR A 116 1.77 14.56 -9.70
N ALA A 117 2.81 14.46 -8.87
CA ALA A 117 2.72 14.77 -7.45
C ALA A 117 2.22 16.21 -7.20
N LYS A 118 2.76 17.19 -7.95
CA LYS A 118 2.31 18.58 -7.86
C LYS A 118 0.86 18.75 -8.28
N GLU A 119 0.46 18.12 -9.39
CA GLU A 119 -0.92 18.18 -9.90
C GLU A 119 -1.92 17.57 -8.93
N LYS A 120 -1.57 16.44 -8.31
CA LYS A 120 -2.45 15.69 -7.42
C LYS A 120 -2.36 16.10 -5.94
N GLY A 121 -1.52 17.07 -5.59
CA GLY A 121 -1.39 17.57 -4.22
C GLY A 121 -0.72 16.57 -3.27
N VAL A 122 0.24 15.81 -3.78
CA VAL A 122 1.02 14.85 -2.99
C VAL A 122 2.02 15.60 -2.09
N ASP A 123 1.94 15.40 -0.79
CA ASP A 123 2.93 15.88 0.18
C ASP A 123 4.03 14.83 0.35
N SER A 124 5.23 15.11 -0.16
CA SER A 124 6.35 14.18 -0.15
C SER A 124 6.84 13.78 1.27
N ARG A 125 6.45 14.52 2.30
CA ARG A 125 6.71 14.14 3.70
C ARG A 125 5.87 12.95 4.15
N LYS A 126 4.77 12.68 3.45
CA LYS A 126 3.76 11.67 3.80
C LYS A 126 3.62 10.59 2.75
N TRP A 127 3.82 10.95 1.49
CA TRP A 127 3.49 10.09 0.38
C TRP A 127 4.61 10.09 -0.67
N ASN A 128 5.26 8.94 -0.84
CA ASN A 128 6.24 8.71 -1.88
C ASN A 128 5.56 8.04 -3.09
N LEU A 129 5.74 8.65 -4.25
CA LEU A 129 5.49 8.04 -5.55
C LEU A 129 6.83 7.51 -6.06
N VAL A 130 6.97 6.21 -6.22
CA VAL A 130 8.28 5.61 -6.54
C VAL A 130 8.31 4.97 -7.92
N THR A 131 9.48 5.04 -8.53
CA THR A 131 9.85 4.41 -9.81
C THR A 131 11.21 3.73 -9.66
N GLY A 132 11.58 2.86 -10.60
CA GLY A 132 12.84 2.14 -10.55
C GLY A 132 12.89 0.97 -11.51
N ASP A 133 13.58 -0.09 -11.14
CA ASP A 133 13.61 -1.31 -11.95
C ASP A 133 12.22 -1.96 -12.06
N LYS A 134 11.76 -2.16 -13.28
CA LYS A 134 10.42 -2.74 -13.54
C LYS A 134 10.27 -4.13 -12.92
N LYS A 135 11.32 -4.95 -13.02
CA LYS A 135 11.29 -6.31 -12.50
C LYS A 135 11.17 -6.31 -10.98
N GLU A 136 11.94 -5.45 -10.28
CA GLU A 136 11.83 -5.29 -8.84
C GLU A 136 10.42 -4.88 -8.42
N ILE A 137 9.84 -3.86 -9.07
CA ILE A 137 8.49 -3.39 -8.77
C ILE A 137 7.45 -4.51 -8.97
N TYR A 138 7.58 -5.30 -10.04
CA TYR A 138 6.66 -6.37 -10.36
C TYR A 138 6.81 -7.57 -9.42
N GLU A 139 8.04 -7.89 -8.99
CA GLU A 139 8.27 -8.90 -7.95
C GLU A 139 7.69 -8.47 -6.61
N LEU A 140 7.83 -7.19 -6.24
CA LEU A 140 7.16 -6.64 -5.05
C LEU A 140 5.64 -6.82 -5.14
N ALA A 141 5.03 -6.45 -6.25
CA ALA A 141 3.57 -6.54 -6.44
C ALA A 141 3.06 -7.99 -6.31
N ARG A 142 3.76 -8.95 -6.92
CA ARG A 142 3.33 -10.35 -6.99
C ARG A 142 3.70 -11.15 -5.74
N LYS A 143 4.98 -11.07 -5.34
CA LYS A 143 5.52 -11.95 -4.29
C LYS A 143 5.47 -11.34 -2.90
N SER A 144 5.56 -10.02 -2.83
CA SER A 144 5.65 -9.33 -1.55
C SER A 144 4.31 -8.79 -1.08
N TYR A 145 3.65 -7.98 -1.89
CA TYR A 145 2.34 -7.42 -1.56
C TYR A 145 1.18 -8.36 -1.90
N MET A 146 1.39 -9.36 -2.75
CA MET A 146 0.33 -10.27 -3.21
C MET A 146 -0.89 -9.48 -3.72
N ALA A 147 -0.61 -8.43 -4.50
CA ALA A 147 -1.60 -7.45 -4.92
C ALA A 147 -2.20 -7.76 -6.30
N VAL A 148 -1.56 -8.64 -7.07
CA VAL A 148 -1.89 -8.94 -8.47
C VAL A 148 -1.67 -10.41 -8.78
N LYS A 149 -2.34 -10.90 -9.85
CA LYS A 149 -2.18 -12.28 -10.31
C LYS A 149 -0.74 -12.59 -10.73
N ASP A 150 -0.29 -13.80 -10.42
CA ASP A 150 1.06 -14.31 -10.72
C ASP A 150 1.14 -14.88 -12.14
N ASN A 151 0.81 -14.10 -13.16
CA ASN A 151 0.79 -14.55 -14.55
C ASN A 151 1.62 -13.67 -15.50
N GLY A 152 2.75 -13.15 -15.03
CA GLY A 152 3.65 -12.34 -15.84
C GLY A 152 5.10 -12.47 -15.41
N ASP A 153 6.01 -11.99 -16.25
CA ASP A 153 7.46 -12.14 -16.11
C ASP A 153 8.22 -10.83 -15.84
N GLY A 154 7.51 -9.70 -15.72
CA GLY A 154 8.10 -8.36 -15.58
C GLY A 154 8.70 -7.82 -16.87
N GLY A 155 8.50 -8.51 -18.00
CA GLY A 155 9.02 -8.13 -19.32
C GLY A 155 8.30 -6.91 -19.93
N PRO A 156 8.71 -6.51 -21.16
CA PRO A 156 8.18 -5.29 -21.80
C PRO A 156 6.66 -5.30 -22.01
N PHE A 157 6.08 -6.49 -22.20
CA PHE A 157 4.65 -6.66 -22.46
C PHE A 157 3.83 -6.99 -21.22
N ASP A 158 4.49 -7.19 -20.08
CA ASP A 158 3.82 -7.43 -18.82
C ASP A 158 3.27 -6.11 -18.26
N MET A 159 2.00 -6.10 -17.86
CA MET A 159 1.33 -4.93 -17.33
C MET A 159 0.47 -5.28 -16.12
N ILE A 160 0.82 -4.72 -14.99
CA ILE A 160 0.07 -4.87 -13.75
C ILE A 160 -1.09 -3.87 -13.72
N HIS A 161 -2.29 -4.37 -13.39
CA HIS A 161 -3.46 -3.57 -13.08
C HIS A 161 -4.08 -4.11 -11.79
N THR A 162 -4.24 -3.23 -10.82
CA THR A 162 -4.91 -3.55 -9.55
C THR A 162 -5.51 -2.30 -8.94
N GLU A 163 -6.68 -2.43 -8.37
CA GLU A 163 -7.36 -1.41 -7.57
C GLU A 163 -7.04 -1.51 -6.07
N ASN A 164 -6.24 -2.51 -5.67
CA ASN A 164 -5.99 -2.80 -4.27
C ASN A 164 -5.10 -1.77 -3.58
N PHE A 165 -5.58 -1.26 -2.44
CA PHE A 165 -4.76 -0.64 -1.41
C PHE A 165 -4.42 -1.68 -0.35
N MET A 166 -3.14 -1.77 0.03
CA MET A 166 -2.66 -2.67 1.06
C MET A 166 -2.27 -1.88 2.32
N LEU A 167 -2.81 -2.27 3.47
CA LEU A 167 -2.43 -1.74 4.77
C LEU A 167 -1.28 -2.56 5.34
N ILE A 168 -0.15 -1.89 5.60
CA ILE A 168 1.07 -2.52 6.11
C ILE A 168 1.38 -1.98 7.51
N ASP A 169 1.73 -2.87 8.42
CA ASP A 169 2.04 -2.53 9.81
C ASP A 169 3.52 -2.22 10.06
N LYS A 170 3.84 -1.84 11.30
CA LYS A 170 5.21 -1.53 11.76
C LYS A 170 6.19 -2.72 11.65
N LYS A 171 5.68 -3.95 11.49
CA LYS A 171 6.46 -5.17 11.27
C LYS A 171 6.50 -5.60 9.81
N ARG A 172 6.07 -4.71 8.90
CA ARG A 172 5.98 -4.98 7.46
C ARG A 172 5.01 -6.11 7.11
N GLN A 173 4.00 -6.36 7.95
CA GLN A 173 2.98 -7.38 7.72
C GLN A 173 1.74 -6.77 7.08
N ILE A 174 1.13 -7.50 6.15
CA ILE A 174 -0.11 -7.08 5.50
C ILE A 174 -1.27 -7.28 6.47
N ARG A 175 -2.02 -6.21 6.73
CA ARG A 175 -3.13 -6.19 7.69
C ARG A 175 -4.50 -6.01 7.04
N GLY A 176 -4.53 -5.68 5.76
CA GLY A 176 -5.78 -5.53 5.00
C GLY A 176 -5.56 -5.27 3.52
N TYR A 177 -6.59 -5.61 2.74
CA TYR A 177 -6.76 -5.25 1.35
C TYR A 177 -8.06 -4.48 1.20
N TYR A 178 -8.04 -3.43 0.39
CA TYR A 178 -9.16 -2.50 0.21
C TYR A 178 -9.25 -2.11 -1.25
N ASP A 179 -10.45 -2.05 -1.79
CA ASP A 179 -10.66 -1.48 -3.12
C ASP A 179 -10.44 0.04 -3.08
N GLY A 180 -9.33 0.49 -3.67
CA GLY A 180 -8.94 1.90 -3.73
C GLY A 180 -9.90 2.78 -4.51
N THR A 181 -10.87 2.20 -5.25
CA THR A 181 -11.91 2.92 -5.98
C THR A 181 -13.23 3.01 -5.19
N ASN A 182 -13.40 2.22 -4.14
CA ASN A 182 -14.63 2.11 -3.35
C ASN A 182 -14.58 2.98 -2.10
N ARG A 183 -15.54 3.89 -1.95
CA ARG A 183 -15.59 4.82 -0.81
C ARG A 183 -15.74 4.11 0.56
N GLU A 184 -16.54 3.08 0.64
CA GLU A 184 -16.76 2.33 1.88
C GLU A 184 -15.47 1.63 2.34
N ASP A 185 -14.70 1.09 1.39
CA ASP A 185 -13.41 0.48 1.65
C ASP A 185 -12.36 1.52 2.13
N ILE A 186 -12.40 2.74 1.60
CA ILE A 186 -11.53 3.82 2.07
C ILE A 186 -11.88 4.22 3.51
N ASP A 187 -13.17 4.34 3.83
CA ASP A 187 -13.61 4.66 5.20
C ASP A 187 -13.22 3.53 6.17
N ARG A 188 -13.35 2.26 5.75
CA ARG A 188 -12.89 1.09 6.49
C ARG A 188 -11.36 1.12 6.69
N LEU A 189 -10.58 1.41 5.65
CA LEU A 189 -9.12 1.53 5.72
C LEU A 189 -8.69 2.59 6.75
N ILE A 190 -9.31 3.77 6.72
CA ILE A 190 -9.03 4.85 7.69
C ILE A 190 -9.33 4.38 9.13
N ALA A 191 -10.47 3.71 9.34
CA ALA A 191 -10.84 3.16 10.64
C ALA A 191 -9.85 2.07 11.11
N ASP A 192 -9.39 1.22 10.20
CA ASP A 192 -8.45 0.14 10.48
C ASP A 192 -7.05 0.68 10.79
N ILE A 193 -6.59 1.74 10.12
CA ILE A 193 -5.32 2.44 10.47
C ILE A 193 -5.41 2.96 11.91
N LYS A 194 -6.51 3.62 12.29
CA LYS A 194 -6.73 4.13 13.67
C LYS A 194 -6.72 3.01 14.70
N SER A 195 -7.41 1.90 14.39
CA SER A 195 -7.47 0.70 15.24
C SER A 195 -6.08 0.06 15.40
N LEU A 196 -5.34 -0.06 14.30
CA LEU A 196 -4.00 -0.63 14.30
C LEU A 196 -3.04 0.24 15.15
N LYS A 197 -3.09 1.55 15.01
CA LYS A 197 -2.32 2.47 15.87
C LYS A 197 -2.64 2.30 17.35
N ALA A 198 -3.92 2.24 17.70
CA ALA A 198 -4.35 2.07 19.08
C ALA A 198 -3.81 0.77 19.69
N SER A 199 -3.67 -0.30 18.88
CA SER A 199 -3.15 -1.60 19.35
C SER A 199 -1.67 -1.58 19.73
N TYR A 200 -0.90 -0.57 19.33
CA TYR A 200 0.51 -0.43 19.72
C TYR A 200 0.71 0.40 21.00
N ASN A 201 -0.34 1.06 21.48
CA ASN A 201 -0.29 1.91 22.67
C ASN A 201 -0.85 1.20 23.93
N ASN A 202 -1.30 -0.03 23.76
CA ASN A 202 -1.74 -0.92 24.83
C ASN A 202 -0.68 -1.98 25.12
#